data_2698fd71321821d32178af3805ca26b6
#
_entry.id   2698fd71321821d32178af3805ca26b6
#
_cell.length_a   1.000
_cell.length_b   1.000
_cell.length_c   1.000
_cell.angle_alpha   90.00
_cell.angle_beta   90.00
_cell.angle_gamma   90.00
#
_symmetry.space_group_name_H-M   'P 1'
#
loop_
_entity.id
_entity.type
_entity.pdbx_description
1 polymer ?
#
loop_
_entity_poly.entity_id
_entity_poly.type
_entity_poly.pdbx_seq_one_letter_code
_entity_poly.pdbx_strand_id
1 'polypeptide(L)'
;MAQDEYGRPKRTSTDKIPLIMMLVFLAGIVILDFVFKFGLNWVDYTIIGVIFFFAFIGYIKGLISAIFSLVGYIVAAVCAVLFSEPLAKFIMEKTQISKTVEEALTNIYSGIPAFSEQSLNLNNFTNSNQLLKDHPQLQEFLGENMMFGQLFESVNPLKAGADAISGAISSIADLLVFSILKVISIIIVFFVVKLIVLIIGKLVNTLISQSNFLNTTNKTIGLALGTIIGCVVVFVAVSYIIPFIGSMNIIHIPDEYGQSQVLSWIFTSPPAS
;
A
#
# COMPACT_ATOMS: atom_id res chain seq x y z
N MET A 1 -10.05 -21.39 37.83
CA MET A 1 -8.96 -20.58 37.23
C MET A 1 -8.03 -20.18 38.35
N ALA A 2 -6.73 -20.46 38.25
CA ALA A 2 -5.77 -20.03 39.26
C ALA A 2 -5.61 -18.50 39.16
N GLN A 3 -5.90 -17.79 40.24
CA GLN A 3 -5.69 -16.35 40.37
C GLN A 3 -4.37 -16.12 41.13
N ASP A 4 -3.70 -14.99 40.82
CA ASP A 4 -2.56 -14.55 41.64
C ASP A 4 -3.05 -13.96 42.98
N GLU A 5 -2.11 -13.64 43.87
CA GLU A 5 -2.38 -13.08 45.21
C GLU A 5 -3.20 -11.78 45.19
N TYR A 6 -3.37 -11.16 44.02
CA TYR A 6 -4.13 -9.92 43.79
C TYR A 6 -5.42 -10.14 42.95
N GLY A 7 -5.89 -11.40 42.82
CA GLY A 7 -7.12 -11.74 42.09
C GLY A 7 -7.03 -11.62 40.56
N ARG A 8 -5.81 -11.46 40.01
CA ARG A 8 -5.60 -11.40 38.55
C ARG A 8 -5.44 -12.80 37.96
N PRO A 9 -5.94 -13.08 36.76
CA PRO A 9 -5.74 -14.37 36.12
C PRO A 9 -4.24 -14.63 35.94
N LYS A 10 -3.75 -15.74 36.53
CA LYS A 10 -2.36 -16.18 36.40
C LYS A 10 -2.08 -16.41 34.90
N ARG A 11 -1.14 -15.65 34.32
CA ARG A 11 -0.66 -15.88 32.94
C ARG A 11 -0.05 -17.26 32.85
N THR A 12 -0.72 -18.18 32.18
CA THR A 12 -0.19 -19.52 31.96
C THR A 12 0.94 -19.46 30.94
N SER A 13 1.94 -20.31 31.09
CA SER A 13 3.09 -20.45 30.17
C SER A 13 2.64 -20.67 28.72
N THR A 14 1.49 -21.30 28.53
CA THR A 14 0.87 -21.62 27.23
C THR A 14 0.49 -20.38 26.42
N ASP A 15 0.23 -19.23 27.06
CA ASP A 15 -0.14 -17.97 26.39
C ASP A 15 1.00 -17.40 25.51
N LYS A 16 2.24 -17.81 25.75
CA LYS A 16 3.42 -17.32 25.03
C LYS A 16 3.75 -18.19 23.79
N ILE A 17 3.12 -19.37 23.65
CA ILE A 17 3.44 -20.32 22.56
C ILE A 17 3.35 -19.67 21.17
N PRO A 18 2.28 -18.94 20.80
CA PRO A 18 2.19 -18.33 19.47
C PRO A 18 3.30 -17.29 19.21
N LEU A 19 3.67 -16.55 20.25
CA LEU A 19 4.77 -15.58 20.16
C LEU A 19 6.12 -16.27 19.95
N ILE A 20 6.37 -17.35 20.69
CA ILE A 20 7.60 -18.15 20.54
C ILE A 20 7.65 -18.77 19.14
N MET A 21 6.54 -19.34 18.64
CA MET A 21 6.45 -19.87 17.28
C MET A 21 6.73 -18.81 16.23
N MET A 22 6.21 -17.61 16.40
CA MET A 22 6.47 -16.48 15.52
C MET A 22 7.96 -16.11 15.48
N LEU A 23 8.61 -16.02 16.65
CA LEU A 23 10.05 -15.73 16.77
C LEU A 23 10.90 -16.84 16.14
N VAL A 24 10.54 -18.11 16.36
CA VAL A 24 11.21 -19.27 15.75
C VAL A 24 11.06 -19.23 14.24
N PHE A 25 9.88 -18.89 13.72
CA PHE A 25 9.64 -18.75 12.29
C PHE A 25 10.46 -17.61 11.67
N LEU A 26 10.54 -16.46 12.33
CA LEU A 26 11.38 -15.34 11.88
C LEU A 26 12.87 -15.73 11.88
N ALA A 27 13.35 -16.37 12.94
CA ALA A 27 14.73 -16.87 12.98
C ALA A 27 14.96 -17.93 11.89
N GLY A 28 13.97 -18.78 11.61
CA GLY A 28 14.00 -19.77 10.53
C GLY A 28 14.18 -19.12 9.15
N ILE A 29 13.46 -18.02 8.85
CA ILE A 29 13.62 -17.27 7.59
C ILE A 29 15.06 -16.77 7.45
N VAL A 30 15.62 -16.18 8.50
CA VAL A 30 17.01 -15.67 8.47
C VAL A 30 18.02 -16.81 8.27
N ILE A 31 17.82 -17.95 8.94
CA ILE A 31 18.69 -19.12 8.78
C ILE A 31 18.57 -19.70 7.37
N LEU A 32 17.33 -19.81 6.84
CA LEU A 32 17.10 -20.32 5.48
C LEU A 32 17.71 -19.41 4.43
N ASP A 33 17.62 -18.09 4.57
CA ASP A 33 18.26 -17.16 3.66
C ASP A 33 19.79 -17.37 3.68
N PHE A 34 20.38 -17.49 4.87
CA PHE A 34 21.81 -17.72 4.99
C PHE A 34 22.28 -19.08 4.39
N VAL A 35 21.46 -20.15 4.58
CA VAL A 35 21.80 -21.50 4.09
C VAL A 35 21.56 -21.63 2.60
N PHE A 36 20.42 -21.18 2.10
CA PHE A 36 20.00 -21.34 0.69
C PHE A 36 20.38 -20.15 -0.19
N LYS A 37 20.91 -19.08 0.41
CA LYS A 37 21.34 -17.86 -0.31
C LYS A 37 20.23 -17.31 -1.20
N PHE A 38 19.03 -17.12 -0.64
CA PHE A 38 17.91 -16.51 -1.35
C PHE A 38 18.21 -15.07 -1.79
N GLY A 39 19.25 -14.46 -1.21
CA GLY A 39 19.68 -13.12 -1.58
C GLY A 39 18.73 -12.02 -1.07
N LEU A 40 18.09 -12.27 0.07
CA LEU A 40 17.25 -11.26 0.72
C LEU A 40 18.11 -10.07 1.14
N ASN A 41 17.68 -8.88 0.73
CA ASN A 41 18.31 -7.64 1.12
C ASN A 41 17.64 -7.00 2.36
N TRP A 42 18.16 -5.89 2.86
CA TRP A 42 17.62 -5.23 4.04
C TRP A 42 16.18 -4.73 3.85
N VAL A 43 15.75 -4.42 2.60
CA VAL A 43 14.38 -4.04 2.24
C VAL A 43 13.44 -5.23 2.46
N ASP A 44 13.85 -6.43 2.03
CA ASP A 44 13.09 -7.67 2.24
C ASP A 44 12.89 -7.94 3.73
N TYR A 45 13.95 -7.81 4.52
CA TYR A 45 13.86 -7.96 5.98
C TYR A 45 12.98 -6.90 6.62
N THR A 46 12.98 -5.67 6.11
CA THR A 46 12.09 -4.61 6.60
C THR A 46 10.63 -4.95 6.31
N ILE A 47 10.32 -5.41 5.10
CA ILE A 47 8.97 -5.85 4.71
C ILE A 47 8.50 -6.99 5.62
N ILE A 48 9.32 -8.03 5.78
CA ILE A 48 9.04 -9.16 6.66
C ILE A 48 8.83 -8.66 8.10
N GLY A 49 9.70 -7.77 8.60
CA GLY A 49 9.59 -7.17 9.92
C GLY A 49 8.28 -6.43 10.15
N VAL A 50 7.81 -5.66 9.16
CA VAL A 50 6.51 -4.97 9.21
C VAL A 50 5.36 -5.98 9.28
N ILE A 51 5.37 -7.04 8.48
CA ILE A 51 4.34 -8.09 8.52
C ILE A 51 4.32 -8.73 9.90
N PHE A 52 5.48 -9.09 10.46
CA PHE A 52 5.57 -9.65 11.80
C PHE A 52 5.13 -8.69 12.92
N PHE A 53 5.39 -7.40 12.77
CA PHE A 53 4.90 -6.37 13.68
C PHE A 53 3.37 -6.34 13.73
N PHE A 54 2.70 -6.39 12.57
CA PHE A 54 1.24 -6.47 12.51
C PHE A 54 0.71 -7.81 13.04
N ALA A 55 1.40 -8.93 12.78
CA ALA A 55 1.09 -10.23 13.36
C ALA A 55 1.13 -10.18 14.91
N PHE A 56 2.16 -9.55 15.46
CA PHE A 56 2.30 -9.35 16.90
C PHE A 56 1.18 -8.47 17.49
N ILE A 57 0.82 -7.39 16.80
CA ILE A 57 -0.34 -6.56 17.19
C ILE A 57 -1.63 -7.40 17.21
N GLY A 58 -1.84 -8.24 16.19
CA GLY A 58 -2.98 -9.16 16.12
C GLY A 58 -2.99 -10.16 17.29
N TYR A 59 -1.84 -10.73 17.62
CA TYR A 59 -1.66 -11.59 18.79
C TYR A 59 -2.06 -10.91 20.11
N ILE A 60 -1.65 -9.65 20.30
CA ILE A 60 -2.00 -8.89 21.51
C ILE A 60 -3.48 -8.57 21.57
N LYS A 61 -4.05 -8.15 20.46
CA LYS A 61 -5.46 -7.71 20.37
C LYS A 61 -6.45 -8.87 20.43
N GLY A 62 -6.04 -10.06 19.99
CA GLY A 62 -6.88 -11.26 19.91
C GLY A 62 -7.87 -11.21 18.73
N LEU A 63 -8.66 -12.31 18.58
CA LEU A 63 -9.52 -12.60 17.44
C LEU A 63 -10.50 -11.48 17.10
N ILE A 64 -11.33 -11.07 18.06
CA ILE A 64 -12.43 -10.14 17.79
C ILE A 64 -11.92 -8.80 17.27
N SER A 65 -10.95 -8.23 17.98
CA SER A 65 -10.33 -6.95 17.56
C SER A 65 -9.54 -7.08 16.26
N ALA A 66 -8.93 -8.25 16.00
CA ALA A 66 -8.21 -8.51 14.75
C ALA A 66 -9.18 -8.61 13.55
N ILE A 67 -10.35 -9.25 13.71
CA ILE A 67 -11.39 -9.31 12.67
C ILE A 67 -11.85 -7.89 12.29
N PHE A 68 -12.25 -7.07 13.27
CA PHE A 68 -12.66 -5.69 12.98
C PHE A 68 -11.55 -4.88 12.31
N SER A 69 -10.31 -5.09 12.73
CA SER A 69 -9.17 -4.44 12.13
C SER A 69 -8.97 -4.89 10.67
N LEU A 70 -9.03 -6.19 10.40
CA LEU A 70 -8.90 -6.77 9.05
C LEU A 70 -9.99 -6.27 8.11
N VAL A 71 -11.26 -6.38 8.54
CA VAL A 71 -12.40 -5.86 7.76
C VAL A 71 -12.19 -4.38 7.45
N GLY A 72 -11.72 -3.60 8.44
CA GLY A 72 -11.43 -2.19 8.24
C GLY A 72 -10.35 -1.92 7.20
N TYR A 73 -9.30 -2.73 7.13
CA TYR A 73 -8.26 -2.59 6.10
C TYR A 73 -8.77 -2.99 4.72
N ILE A 74 -9.53 -4.09 4.63
CA ILE A 74 -10.11 -4.54 3.35
C ILE A 74 -11.10 -3.50 2.82
N VAL A 75 -12.03 -3.02 3.66
CA VAL A 75 -13.00 -2.01 3.27
C VAL A 75 -12.29 -0.72 2.85
N ALA A 76 -11.28 -0.28 3.59
CA ALA A 76 -10.50 0.91 3.24
C ALA A 76 -9.79 0.74 1.89
N ALA A 77 -9.19 -0.42 1.63
CA ALA A 77 -8.52 -0.69 0.36
C ALA A 77 -9.50 -0.71 -0.82
N VAL A 78 -10.64 -1.39 -0.66
CA VAL A 78 -11.71 -1.43 -1.69
C VAL A 78 -12.26 -0.03 -1.96
N CYS A 79 -12.60 0.73 -0.91
CA CYS A 79 -13.07 2.11 -1.06
C CYS A 79 -12.01 3.01 -1.69
N ALA A 80 -10.73 2.85 -1.34
CA ALA A 80 -9.64 3.61 -1.94
C ALA A 80 -9.57 3.41 -3.45
N VAL A 81 -9.70 2.17 -3.93
CA VAL A 81 -9.71 1.87 -5.38
C VAL A 81 -10.97 2.45 -6.05
N LEU A 82 -12.15 2.29 -5.45
CA LEU A 82 -13.42 2.71 -6.05
C LEU A 82 -13.59 4.24 -6.08
N PHE A 83 -13.15 4.95 -5.04
CA PHE A 83 -13.38 6.38 -4.89
C PHE A 83 -12.18 7.25 -5.23
N SER A 84 -11.02 6.68 -5.51
CA SER A 84 -9.82 7.46 -5.85
C SER A 84 -9.98 8.26 -7.13
N GLU A 85 -10.59 7.69 -8.16
CA GLU A 85 -10.74 8.34 -9.45
C GLU A 85 -11.73 9.50 -9.42
N PRO A 86 -12.96 9.35 -8.91
CA PRO A 86 -13.87 10.49 -8.74
C PRO A 86 -13.24 11.61 -7.90
N LEU A 87 -12.48 11.26 -6.84
CA LEU A 87 -11.81 12.25 -6.01
C LEU A 87 -10.65 12.92 -6.75
N ALA A 88 -9.83 12.18 -7.48
CA ALA A 88 -8.74 12.73 -8.29
C ALA A 88 -9.26 13.71 -9.36
N LYS A 89 -10.33 13.31 -10.06
CA LYS A 89 -11.01 14.18 -11.03
C LYS A 89 -11.55 15.46 -10.37
N PHE A 90 -12.22 15.33 -9.24
CA PHE A 90 -12.72 16.48 -8.48
C PHE A 90 -11.58 17.43 -8.08
N ILE A 91 -10.44 16.89 -7.59
CA ILE A 91 -9.27 17.69 -7.24
C ILE A 91 -8.73 18.41 -8.48
N MET A 92 -8.60 17.70 -9.60
CA MET A 92 -8.06 18.26 -10.86
C MET A 92 -8.93 19.37 -11.42
N GLU A 93 -10.26 19.21 -11.41
CA GLU A 93 -11.17 20.17 -12.02
C GLU A 93 -11.57 21.34 -11.08
N LYS A 94 -11.61 21.11 -9.78
CA LYS A 94 -12.21 22.04 -8.81
C LYS A 94 -11.22 22.70 -7.87
N THR A 95 -9.94 22.30 -7.91
CA THR A 95 -8.94 22.85 -6.99
C THR A 95 -7.70 23.36 -7.72
N GLN A 96 -6.89 24.14 -7.01
CA GLN A 96 -5.58 24.62 -7.53
C GLN A 96 -4.46 23.57 -7.33
N ILE A 97 -4.76 22.43 -6.69
CA ILE A 97 -3.76 21.41 -6.35
C ILE A 97 -3.15 20.80 -7.62
N SER A 98 -3.93 20.67 -8.70
CA SER A 98 -3.43 20.18 -9.99
C SER A 98 -2.26 21.01 -10.52
N LYS A 99 -2.36 22.34 -10.45
CA LYS A 99 -1.29 23.27 -10.86
C LYS A 99 -0.06 23.13 -9.96
N THR A 100 -0.26 23.02 -8.64
CA THR A 100 0.84 22.81 -7.69
C THR A 100 1.58 21.50 -7.97
N VAL A 101 0.84 20.43 -8.31
CA VAL A 101 1.43 19.14 -8.69
C VAL A 101 2.18 19.25 -10.02
N GLU A 102 1.60 19.93 -11.02
CA GLU A 102 2.25 20.17 -12.32
C GLU A 102 3.55 20.96 -12.16
N GLU A 103 3.53 22.04 -11.40
CA GLU A 103 4.73 22.83 -11.09
C GLU A 103 5.79 22.00 -10.35
N ALA A 104 5.37 21.18 -9.37
CA ALA A 104 6.27 20.29 -8.66
C ALA A 104 6.92 19.25 -9.60
N LEU A 105 6.13 18.62 -10.47
CA LEU A 105 6.63 17.67 -11.46
C LEU A 105 7.57 18.34 -12.47
N THR A 106 7.24 19.53 -12.94
CA THR A 106 8.08 20.30 -13.86
C THR A 106 9.44 20.65 -13.22
N ASN A 107 9.46 20.96 -11.93
CA ASN A 107 10.69 21.25 -11.19
C ASN A 107 11.55 20.00 -10.94
N ILE A 108 10.92 18.83 -10.81
CA ILE A 108 11.63 17.56 -10.55
C ILE A 108 12.09 16.91 -11.86
N TYR A 109 11.25 16.97 -12.89
CA TYR A 109 11.46 16.27 -14.15
C TYR A 109 11.50 17.24 -15.33
N SER A 110 12.67 17.42 -15.94
CA SER A 110 12.85 18.32 -17.08
C SER A 110 12.05 17.92 -18.35
N GLY A 111 11.64 16.64 -18.43
CA GLY A 111 10.86 16.14 -19.57
C GLY A 111 9.38 16.50 -19.54
N ILE A 112 8.80 16.84 -18.39
CA ILE A 112 7.36 17.11 -18.25
C ILE A 112 6.85 18.26 -19.14
N PRO A 113 7.56 19.41 -19.27
CA PRO A 113 7.12 20.50 -20.14
C PRO A 113 6.92 20.09 -21.60
N ALA A 114 7.78 19.19 -22.11
CA ALA A 114 7.64 18.67 -23.48
C ALA A 114 6.36 17.88 -23.72
N PHE A 115 5.81 17.25 -22.67
CA PHE A 115 4.55 16.52 -22.74
C PHE A 115 3.30 17.42 -22.68
N SER A 116 3.42 18.67 -22.26
CA SER A 116 2.31 19.65 -22.26
C SER A 116 1.89 20.04 -23.67
N GLU A 117 2.81 19.98 -24.65
CA GLU A 117 2.54 20.28 -26.05
C GLU A 117 1.93 19.09 -26.81
N GLN A 118 2.01 17.88 -26.25
CA GLN A 118 1.51 16.66 -26.87
C GLN A 118 0.02 16.49 -26.54
N SER A 119 -0.86 16.86 -27.48
CA SER A 119 -2.30 16.66 -27.31
C SER A 119 -2.65 15.18 -27.23
N LEU A 120 -3.49 14.81 -26.28
CA LEU A 120 -3.89 13.45 -26.00
C LEU A 120 -5.41 13.29 -26.16
N ASN A 121 -5.82 12.38 -27.04
CA ASN A 121 -7.21 11.97 -27.14
C ASN A 121 -7.37 10.58 -26.51
N LEU A 122 -7.82 10.53 -25.27
CA LEU A 122 -7.94 9.29 -24.49
C LEU A 122 -8.86 8.26 -25.13
N ASN A 123 -9.85 8.68 -25.94
CA ASN A 123 -10.80 7.78 -26.59
C ASN A 123 -10.13 6.85 -27.63
N ASN A 124 -8.90 7.16 -28.03
CA ASN A 124 -8.14 6.33 -28.95
C ASN A 124 -7.43 5.15 -28.26
N PHE A 125 -7.42 5.11 -26.91
CA PHE A 125 -6.65 4.13 -26.16
C PHE A 125 -7.57 3.28 -25.28
N THR A 126 -7.44 1.96 -25.40
CA THR A 126 -8.17 0.99 -24.55
C THR A 126 -7.40 0.58 -23.30
N ASN A 127 -6.08 0.77 -23.29
CA ASN A 127 -5.23 0.43 -22.16
C ASN A 127 -3.89 1.21 -22.20
N SER A 128 -3.19 1.23 -21.05
CA SER A 128 -1.90 1.92 -20.91
C SER A 128 -0.82 1.37 -21.83
N ASN A 129 -0.83 0.07 -22.15
CA ASN A 129 0.18 -0.53 -23.04
C ASN A 129 0.06 0.00 -24.48
N GLN A 130 -1.16 0.28 -24.96
CA GLN A 130 -1.37 0.88 -26.26
C GLN A 130 -0.88 2.33 -26.27
N LEU A 131 -1.20 3.09 -25.24
CA LEU A 131 -0.70 4.46 -25.06
C LEU A 131 0.84 4.52 -25.11
N LEU A 132 1.52 3.64 -24.39
CA LEU A 132 2.98 3.61 -24.33
C LEU A 132 3.62 3.25 -25.69
N LYS A 133 2.99 2.36 -26.46
CA LYS A 133 3.45 2.03 -27.82
C LYS A 133 3.34 3.21 -28.79
N ASP A 134 2.26 3.97 -28.66
CA ASP A 134 2.00 5.11 -29.55
C ASP A 134 2.79 6.37 -29.12
N HIS A 135 3.27 6.40 -27.87
CA HIS A 135 4.10 7.47 -27.30
C HIS A 135 5.42 6.91 -26.72
N PRO A 136 6.41 6.55 -27.57
CA PRO A 136 7.68 5.95 -27.11
C PRO A 136 8.47 6.86 -26.17
N GLN A 137 8.36 8.18 -26.32
CA GLN A 137 8.99 9.14 -25.41
C GLN A 137 8.44 9.05 -23.97
N LEU A 138 7.13 8.78 -23.82
CA LEU A 138 6.52 8.54 -22.52
C LEU A 138 7.03 7.21 -21.92
N GLN A 139 7.16 6.18 -22.75
CA GLN A 139 7.71 4.89 -22.31
C GLN A 139 9.15 5.05 -21.83
N GLU A 140 10.00 5.77 -22.56
CA GLU A 140 11.38 6.07 -22.17
C GLU A 140 11.43 6.85 -20.85
N PHE A 141 10.65 7.93 -20.74
CA PHE A 141 10.54 8.73 -19.52
C PHE A 141 10.14 7.90 -18.30
N LEU A 142 9.14 7.02 -18.42
CA LEU A 142 8.72 6.14 -17.33
C LEU A 142 9.78 5.07 -17.00
N GLY A 143 10.55 4.62 -18.00
CA GLY A 143 11.66 3.69 -17.82
C GLY A 143 12.84 4.32 -17.09
N GLU A 144 13.22 5.54 -17.45
CA GLU A 144 14.28 6.30 -16.76
C GLU A 144 13.92 6.70 -15.33
N ASN A 145 12.63 6.92 -15.07
CA ASN A 145 12.12 7.35 -13.78
C ASN A 145 11.34 6.21 -13.10
N MET A 146 12.07 5.18 -12.64
CA MET A 146 11.53 3.92 -12.12
C MET A 146 10.36 4.10 -11.13
N MET A 147 10.49 5.00 -10.15
CA MET A 147 9.44 5.22 -9.16
C MET A 147 8.17 5.81 -9.76
N PHE A 148 8.33 6.73 -10.74
CA PHE A 148 7.22 7.30 -11.47
C PHE A 148 6.57 6.25 -12.38
N GLY A 149 7.36 5.43 -13.05
CA GLY A 149 6.89 4.31 -13.88
C GLY A 149 6.08 3.30 -13.07
N GLN A 150 6.59 2.88 -11.91
CA GLN A 150 5.90 1.97 -11.01
C GLN A 150 4.58 2.55 -10.48
N LEU A 151 4.57 3.85 -10.14
CA LEU A 151 3.37 4.56 -9.72
C LEU A 151 2.34 4.60 -10.85
N PHE A 152 2.76 4.97 -12.06
CA PHE A 152 1.90 5.05 -13.25
C PHE A 152 1.26 3.69 -13.57
N GLU A 153 2.04 2.62 -13.52
CA GLU A 153 1.56 1.25 -13.72
C GLU A 153 0.57 0.83 -12.62
N SER A 154 0.89 1.07 -11.34
CA SER A 154 0.04 0.72 -10.21
C SER A 154 -1.31 1.43 -10.22
N VAL A 155 -1.33 2.69 -10.65
CA VAL A 155 -2.55 3.50 -10.77
C VAL A 155 -3.36 3.12 -11.99
N ASN A 156 -2.70 2.69 -13.06
CA ASN A 156 -3.28 2.39 -14.36
C ASN A 156 -4.36 3.44 -14.76
N PRO A 157 -3.95 4.66 -15.15
CA PRO A 157 -4.87 5.79 -15.30
C PRO A 157 -5.96 5.58 -16.35
N LEU A 158 -5.75 4.65 -17.30
CA LEU A 158 -6.72 4.34 -18.37
C LEU A 158 -7.64 3.16 -18.04
N LYS A 159 -7.48 2.50 -16.89
CA LYS A 159 -8.26 1.29 -16.54
C LYS A 159 -9.76 1.56 -16.38
N ALA A 160 -10.12 2.74 -15.93
CA ALA A 160 -11.52 3.11 -15.64
C ALA A 160 -12.31 3.57 -16.87
N GLY A 161 -11.68 3.59 -18.04
CA GLY A 161 -12.27 4.05 -19.28
C GLY A 161 -11.95 5.52 -19.60
N ALA A 162 -11.66 5.75 -20.86
CA ALA A 162 -11.30 7.07 -21.38
C ALA A 162 -12.41 8.11 -21.13
N ASP A 163 -13.68 7.68 -21.17
CA ASP A 163 -14.83 8.59 -21.06
C ASP A 163 -14.93 9.28 -19.69
N ALA A 164 -14.50 8.59 -18.61
CA ALA A 164 -14.61 9.12 -17.26
C ALA A 164 -13.65 10.30 -16.98
N ILE A 165 -12.52 10.35 -17.69
CA ILE A 165 -11.45 11.33 -17.44
C ILE A 165 -11.15 12.23 -18.66
N SER A 166 -11.74 11.95 -19.83
CA SER A 166 -11.46 12.65 -21.08
C SER A 166 -11.73 14.16 -21.05
N GLY A 167 -12.61 14.62 -20.16
CA GLY A 167 -12.89 16.05 -19.98
C GLY A 167 -11.85 16.80 -19.14
N ALA A 168 -11.01 16.08 -18.39
CA ALA A 168 -10.02 16.66 -17.48
C ALA A 168 -8.58 16.53 -17.99
N ILE A 169 -8.34 15.66 -18.98
CA ILE A 169 -7.01 15.32 -19.51
C ILE A 169 -6.98 15.67 -21.00
N SER A 170 -6.15 16.62 -21.35
CA SER A 170 -5.95 17.08 -22.73
C SER A 170 -4.54 16.84 -23.27
N SER A 171 -3.60 16.55 -22.39
CA SER A 171 -2.19 16.30 -22.72
C SER A 171 -1.62 15.10 -21.96
N ILE A 172 -0.45 14.64 -22.40
CA ILE A 172 0.30 13.61 -21.65
C ILE A 172 0.72 14.15 -20.28
N ALA A 173 1.07 15.42 -20.17
CA ALA A 173 1.39 16.05 -18.89
C ALA A 173 0.19 16.00 -17.93
N ASP A 174 -1.03 16.32 -18.41
CA ASP A 174 -2.26 16.18 -17.60
C ASP A 174 -2.44 14.74 -17.08
N LEU A 175 -2.15 13.75 -17.93
CA LEU A 175 -2.25 12.33 -17.56
C LEU A 175 -1.25 11.96 -16.45
N LEU A 176 -0.03 12.50 -16.50
CA LEU A 176 0.97 12.30 -15.45
C LEU A 176 0.55 12.99 -14.15
N VAL A 177 0.06 14.22 -14.21
CA VAL A 177 -0.51 14.95 -13.06
C VAL A 177 -1.69 14.17 -12.47
N PHE A 178 -2.61 13.70 -13.32
CA PHE A 178 -3.75 12.88 -12.88
C PHE A 178 -3.31 11.60 -12.17
N SER A 179 -2.25 10.95 -12.63
CA SER A 179 -1.70 9.76 -11.99
C SER A 179 -1.24 10.05 -10.56
N ILE A 180 -0.55 11.16 -10.33
CA ILE A 180 -0.17 11.62 -8.99
C ILE A 180 -1.41 11.94 -8.14
N LEU A 181 -2.37 12.69 -8.68
CA LEU A 181 -3.61 13.04 -7.97
C LEU A 181 -4.43 11.79 -7.59
N LYS A 182 -4.43 10.76 -8.45
CA LYS A 182 -5.11 9.50 -8.16
C LYS A 182 -4.45 8.76 -7.00
N VAL A 183 -3.11 8.76 -6.93
CA VAL A 183 -2.39 8.18 -5.77
C VAL A 183 -2.69 8.96 -4.50
N ILE A 184 -2.62 10.29 -4.53
CA ILE A 184 -3.00 11.13 -3.39
C ILE A 184 -4.43 10.80 -2.94
N SER A 185 -5.35 10.64 -3.88
CA SER A 185 -6.75 10.27 -3.61
C SER A 185 -6.87 8.87 -3.00
N ILE A 186 -6.11 7.87 -3.48
CA ILE A 186 -6.04 6.53 -2.88
C ILE A 186 -5.62 6.63 -1.41
N ILE A 187 -4.55 7.36 -1.15
CA ILE A 187 -4.00 7.54 0.21
C ILE A 187 -5.05 8.22 1.11
N ILE A 188 -5.64 9.32 0.66
CA ILE A 188 -6.66 10.06 1.44
C ILE A 188 -7.86 9.16 1.75
N VAL A 189 -8.46 8.53 0.74
CA VAL A 189 -9.65 7.68 0.92
C VAL A 189 -9.31 6.51 1.85
N PHE A 190 -8.17 5.85 1.65
CA PHE A 190 -7.74 4.75 2.51
C PHE A 190 -7.66 5.15 3.98
N PHE A 191 -6.99 6.25 4.30
CA PHE A 191 -6.86 6.69 5.69
C PHE A 191 -8.17 7.18 6.28
N VAL A 192 -8.99 7.92 5.52
CA VAL A 192 -10.30 8.40 5.98
C VAL A 192 -11.23 7.24 6.29
N VAL A 193 -11.38 6.29 5.36
CA VAL A 193 -12.24 5.11 5.58
C VAL A 193 -11.69 4.26 6.72
N LYS A 194 -10.36 4.06 6.79
CA LYS A 194 -9.73 3.34 7.90
C LYS A 194 -10.02 3.99 9.25
N LEU A 195 -9.97 5.32 9.32
CA LEU A 195 -10.29 6.06 10.54
C LEU A 195 -11.77 5.88 10.95
N ILE A 196 -12.69 5.97 9.98
CA ILE A 196 -14.13 5.76 10.21
C ILE A 196 -14.38 4.36 10.77
N VAL A 197 -13.84 3.31 10.10
CA VAL A 197 -14.02 1.92 10.55
C VAL A 197 -13.38 1.69 11.92
N LEU A 198 -12.25 2.34 12.23
CA LEU A 198 -11.61 2.26 13.54
C LEU A 198 -12.50 2.85 14.64
N ILE A 199 -13.16 3.99 14.38
CA ILE A 199 -14.08 4.61 15.33
C ILE A 199 -15.30 3.70 15.57
N ILE A 200 -15.90 3.18 14.50
CA ILE A 200 -17.03 2.22 14.59
C ILE A 200 -16.59 0.96 15.34
N GLY A 201 -15.43 0.39 15.01
CA GLY A 201 -14.89 -0.80 15.67
C GLY A 201 -14.66 -0.60 17.18
N LYS A 202 -14.19 0.59 17.60
CA LYS A 202 -14.07 0.92 19.03
C LYS A 202 -15.41 0.96 19.75
N LEU A 203 -16.42 1.56 19.13
CA LEU A 203 -17.78 1.62 19.70
C LEU A 203 -18.36 0.21 19.87
N VAL A 204 -18.27 -0.62 18.84
CA VAL A 204 -18.74 -2.02 18.88
C VAL A 204 -17.97 -2.85 19.91
N ASN A 205 -16.64 -2.71 19.97
CA ASN A 205 -15.82 -3.46 20.93
C ASN A 205 -16.15 -3.10 22.38
N THR A 206 -16.51 -1.84 22.66
CA THR A 206 -16.95 -1.40 24.00
C THR A 206 -18.26 -2.10 24.42
N LEU A 207 -19.15 -2.41 23.48
CA LEU A 207 -20.40 -3.12 23.73
C LEU A 207 -20.20 -4.64 23.93
N ILE A 208 -19.16 -5.22 23.29
CA ILE A 208 -18.90 -6.68 23.29
C ILE A 208 -17.91 -7.10 24.40
N SER A 209 -17.13 -6.16 24.97
CA SER A 209 -16.01 -6.44 25.88
C SER A 209 -16.34 -7.16 27.20
N GLN A 210 -17.59 -7.58 27.41
CA GLN A 210 -18.00 -8.36 28.59
C GLN A 210 -17.77 -9.87 28.46
N SER A 211 -17.28 -10.40 27.34
CA SER A 211 -17.04 -11.83 27.20
C SER A 211 -15.56 -12.20 27.37
N ASN A 212 -15.28 -12.98 28.42
CA ASN A 212 -13.96 -13.53 28.77
C ASN A 212 -13.44 -14.57 27.76
N PHE A 213 -13.25 -14.20 26.48
CA PHE A 213 -12.65 -15.07 25.47
C PHE A 213 -11.13 -14.87 25.41
N LEU A 214 -10.42 -15.09 26.53
CA LEU A 214 -8.97 -14.95 26.63
C LEU A 214 -8.26 -16.32 26.61
N ASN A 215 -8.47 -17.11 25.58
CA ASN A 215 -7.76 -18.38 25.42
C ASN A 215 -6.63 -18.27 24.37
N THR A 216 -5.64 -19.16 24.43
CA THR A 216 -4.51 -19.27 23.49
C THR A 216 -4.99 -19.29 22.03
N THR A 217 -6.09 -19.99 21.74
CA THR A 217 -6.75 -20.03 20.44
C THR A 217 -7.12 -18.64 19.91
N ASN A 218 -7.66 -17.77 20.78
CA ASN A 218 -8.02 -16.40 20.44
C ASN A 218 -6.80 -15.58 19.99
N LYS A 219 -5.67 -15.76 20.67
CA LYS A 219 -4.40 -15.08 20.35
C LYS A 219 -3.75 -15.63 19.08
N THR A 220 -3.82 -16.94 18.86
CA THR A 220 -3.27 -17.60 17.65
C THR A 220 -4.01 -17.15 16.40
N ILE A 221 -5.34 -17.09 16.44
CA ILE A 221 -6.13 -16.59 15.30
C ILE A 221 -5.88 -15.09 15.12
N GLY A 222 -5.76 -14.32 16.23
CA GLY A 222 -5.39 -12.91 16.16
C GLY A 222 -4.05 -12.68 15.47
N LEU A 223 -3.04 -13.54 15.74
CA LEU A 223 -1.75 -13.51 15.05
C LEU A 223 -1.89 -13.76 13.55
N ALA A 224 -2.62 -14.80 13.15
CA ALA A 224 -2.85 -15.11 11.73
C ALA A 224 -3.55 -13.95 11.00
N LEU A 225 -4.61 -13.38 11.59
CA LEU A 225 -5.29 -12.21 11.04
C LEU A 225 -4.38 -10.98 10.99
N GLY A 226 -3.54 -10.78 12.00
CA GLY A 226 -2.54 -9.72 12.03
C GLY A 226 -1.52 -9.85 10.87
N THR A 227 -1.11 -11.07 10.54
CA THR A 227 -0.24 -11.34 9.37
C THR A 227 -0.91 -10.90 8.08
N ILE A 228 -2.19 -11.25 7.87
CA ILE A 228 -2.95 -10.82 6.69
C ILE A 228 -3.05 -9.29 6.63
N ILE A 229 -3.30 -8.63 7.76
CA ILE A 229 -3.31 -7.16 7.84
C ILE A 229 -1.93 -6.61 7.44
N GLY A 230 -0.85 -7.19 7.93
CA GLY A 230 0.51 -6.81 7.58
C GLY A 230 0.77 -6.90 6.07
N CYS A 231 0.34 -7.97 5.43
CA CYS A 231 0.43 -8.12 3.97
C CYS A 231 -0.36 -7.03 3.23
N VAL A 232 -1.58 -6.71 3.66
CA VAL A 232 -2.38 -5.63 3.04
C VAL A 232 -1.71 -4.27 3.21
N VAL A 233 -1.19 -3.98 4.40
CA VAL A 233 -0.49 -2.70 4.67
C VAL A 233 0.78 -2.58 3.84
N VAL A 234 1.59 -3.64 3.77
CA VAL A 234 2.79 -3.69 2.92
C VAL A 234 2.40 -3.49 1.45
N PHE A 235 1.39 -4.20 0.96
CA PHE A 235 0.92 -4.03 -0.42
C PHE A 235 0.55 -2.57 -0.72
N VAL A 236 -0.23 -1.92 0.13
CA VAL A 236 -0.60 -0.50 -0.05
C VAL A 236 0.64 0.40 0.01
N ALA A 237 1.57 0.13 0.92
CA ALA A 237 2.78 0.93 1.06
C ALA A 237 3.68 0.83 -0.18
N VAL A 238 3.96 -0.38 -0.66
CA VAL A 238 4.87 -0.59 -1.80
C VAL A 238 4.23 -0.25 -3.15
N SER A 239 2.90 -0.37 -3.28
CA SER A 239 2.21 -0.07 -4.54
C SER A 239 1.90 1.41 -4.73
N TYR A 240 1.72 2.18 -3.65
CA TYR A 240 1.26 3.56 -3.73
C TYR A 240 2.12 4.54 -2.94
N ILE A 241 2.42 4.27 -1.65
CA ILE A 241 3.08 5.25 -0.77
C ILE A 241 4.54 5.43 -1.16
N ILE A 242 5.30 4.33 -1.28
CA ILE A 242 6.74 4.41 -1.59
C ILE A 242 6.98 4.96 -3.00
N PRO A 243 6.29 4.47 -4.06
CA PRO A 243 6.43 5.08 -5.39
C PRO A 243 6.03 6.56 -5.44
N PHE A 244 4.99 6.96 -4.70
CA PHE A 244 4.60 8.36 -4.60
C PHE A 244 5.70 9.22 -3.96
N ILE A 245 6.23 8.80 -2.81
CA ILE A 245 7.30 9.53 -2.11
C ILE A 245 8.57 9.60 -2.98
N GLY A 246 8.91 8.50 -3.65
CA GLY A 246 10.06 8.44 -4.54
C GLY A 246 9.87 9.26 -5.80
N SER A 247 8.70 9.20 -6.45
CA SER A 247 8.41 9.98 -7.66
C SER A 247 8.39 11.50 -7.42
N MET A 248 8.01 11.91 -6.22
CA MET A 248 8.04 13.32 -5.81
C MET A 248 9.42 13.76 -5.24
N ASN A 249 10.40 12.86 -5.28
CA ASN A 249 11.76 13.09 -4.75
C ASN A 249 11.79 13.62 -3.30
N ILE A 250 10.77 13.23 -2.50
CA ILE A 250 10.65 13.64 -1.10
C ILE A 250 11.75 13.00 -0.26
N ILE A 251 12.05 11.71 -0.54
CA ILE A 251 13.16 10.96 0.05
C ILE A 251 13.88 10.17 -1.03
N HIS A 252 15.17 9.96 -0.84
CA HIS A 252 15.94 9.06 -1.68
C HIS A 252 15.54 7.61 -1.41
N ILE A 253 15.07 6.91 -2.43
CA ILE A 253 14.78 5.48 -2.34
C ILE A 253 16.08 4.72 -2.62
N PRO A 254 16.50 3.83 -1.73
CA PRO A 254 17.73 3.05 -1.92
C PRO A 254 17.68 2.13 -3.14
N ASP A 255 18.82 1.90 -3.80
CA ASP A 255 18.92 1.05 -4.98
C ASP A 255 18.50 -0.40 -4.70
N GLU A 256 18.70 -0.87 -3.46
CA GLU A 256 18.28 -2.19 -3.00
C GLU A 256 16.77 -2.40 -3.02
N TYR A 257 15.98 -1.32 -3.07
CA TYR A 257 14.53 -1.42 -3.23
C TYR A 257 14.17 -2.11 -4.55
N GLY A 258 14.83 -1.72 -5.66
CA GLY A 258 14.64 -2.35 -6.96
C GLY A 258 15.14 -3.80 -7.04
N GLN A 259 16.03 -4.20 -6.13
CA GLN A 259 16.61 -5.54 -6.07
C GLN A 259 15.93 -6.48 -5.05
N SER A 260 14.85 -6.03 -4.41
CA SER A 260 14.13 -6.82 -3.39
C SER A 260 13.43 -8.02 -4.01
N GLN A 261 13.70 -9.21 -3.46
CA GLN A 261 13.05 -10.45 -3.87
C GLN A 261 11.55 -10.45 -3.54
N VAL A 262 11.19 -9.91 -2.37
CA VAL A 262 9.78 -9.83 -1.94
C VAL A 262 9.00 -8.90 -2.85
N LEU A 263 9.57 -7.77 -3.27
CA LEU A 263 8.91 -6.86 -4.21
C LEU A 263 8.75 -7.49 -5.59
N SER A 264 9.71 -8.28 -6.06
CA SER A 264 9.59 -8.99 -7.33
C SER A 264 8.41 -9.99 -7.37
N TRP A 265 7.99 -10.51 -6.21
CA TRP A 265 6.82 -11.38 -6.11
C TRP A 265 5.50 -10.59 -6.07
N ILE A 266 5.52 -9.35 -5.59
CA ILE A 266 4.34 -8.47 -5.53
C ILE A 266 4.07 -7.86 -6.90
N PHE A 267 5.12 -7.47 -7.61
CA PHE A 267 5.04 -6.89 -8.95
C PHE A 267 5.38 -7.96 -9.99
N THR A 268 4.47 -8.26 -10.89
CA THR A 268 4.63 -9.24 -11.98
C THR A 268 5.68 -8.85 -13.02
N SER A 269 6.20 -7.63 -12.97
CA SER A 269 7.36 -7.18 -13.72
C SER A 269 8.42 -6.77 -12.70
N PRO A 270 9.63 -7.36 -12.73
CA PRO A 270 10.71 -6.85 -11.89
C PRO A 270 10.93 -5.38 -12.25
N PRO A 271 11.13 -4.49 -11.25
CA PRO A 271 11.54 -3.14 -11.55
C PRO A 271 12.79 -3.22 -12.43
N ALA A 272 12.75 -2.54 -13.58
CA ALA A 272 13.85 -2.54 -14.52
C ALA A 272 15.11 -2.06 -13.80
N SER A 273 16.13 -2.93 -13.78
CA SER A 273 17.45 -2.66 -13.23
C SER A 273 18.19 -1.64 -14.08
#